data_fea1c8c1238bdd9a3e1e43c7789619ca
#
_entry.id   fea1c8c1238bdd9a3e1e43c7789619ca
#
_cell.length_a   1.000
_cell.length_b   1.000
_cell.length_c   1.000
_cell.angle_alpha   90.00
_cell.angle_beta   90.00
_cell.angle_gamma   90.00
#
_symmetry.space_group_name_H-M   'P 1'
#
loop_
_entity.id
_entity.type
_entity.pdbx_description
1 polymer ?
#
loop_
_entity_poly.entity_id
_entity_poly.type
_entity_poly.pdbx_seq_one_letter_code
_entity_poly.pdbx_strand_id
1 'polypeptide(L)'
;VIMRWFFAWLLLVVGDSARASEVFLIPVNNPQPVYPRMLQRAGITGEVKVSFIARADGSVSDIRIRESTHPDLAEAVRVAIAQWRFKPWSVEGDKPEEQEIVAPMVFRLEDQPLHINQWLKTVKCRAVNQSIGNMREFDWVDSNVFAYTRAYLSNSLTRHQLSDEERLAMIAKMNKRVPVIVRNCRESPTRKFVSLLPVEIRELL
;
A
#
# COMPACT_ATOMS: atom_id res chain seq x y z
N VAL A 1 19.93 -78.21 5.72
CA VAL A 1 19.91 -76.80 6.13
C VAL A 1 18.75 -76.14 5.44
N ILE A 2 17.67 -75.85 6.22
CA ILE A 2 16.41 -75.32 5.74
C ILE A 2 16.47 -73.80 5.90
N MET A 3 16.48 -73.04 4.80
CA MET A 3 16.51 -71.58 4.80
C MET A 3 15.06 -71.05 4.66
N ARG A 4 14.51 -70.56 5.75
CA ARG A 4 13.17 -69.97 5.81
C ARG A 4 13.20 -68.54 5.30
N TRP A 5 12.52 -68.25 4.19
CA TRP A 5 12.35 -66.90 3.64
C TRP A 5 11.16 -66.24 4.40
N PHE A 6 11.46 -65.16 5.13
CA PHE A 6 10.47 -64.24 5.67
C PHE A 6 10.18 -63.18 4.61
N PHE A 7 9.02 -63.27 4.00
CA PHE A 7 8.44 -62.16 3.22
C PHE A 7 7.89 -61.14 4.21
N ALA A 8 8.61 -60.00 4.38
CA ALA A 8 8.06 -58.84 5.06
C ALA A 8 7.16 -58.09 4.06
N TRP A 9 5.85 -58.10 4.30
CA TRP A 9 4.88 -57.26 3.60
C TRP A 9 5.02 -55.84 4.15
N LEU A 10 5.64 -54.94 3.33
CA LEU A 10 5.66 -53.52 3.56
C LEU A 10 4.34 -52.89 3.12
N LEU A 11 3.41 -52.68 4.06
CA LEU A 11 2.20 -51.90 3.84
C LEU A 11 2.59 -50.44 3.61
N LEU A 12 2.68 -50.03 2.35
CA LEU A 12 2.70 -48.63 1.95
C LEU A 12 1.32 -48.03 2.26
N VAL A 13 1.21 -47.38 3.41
CA VAL A 13 0.10 -46.47 3.70
C VAL A 13 0.30 -45.23 2.81
N VAL A 14 -0.31 -45.23 1.64
CA VAL A 14 -0.46 -44.04 0.81
C VAL A 14 -1.47 -43.17 1.57
N GLY A 15 -0.98 -42.22 2.33
CA GLY A 15 -1.80 -41.16 2.90
C GLY A 15 -2.36 -40.33 1.74
N ASP A 16 -3.63 -40.52 1.42
CA ASP A 16 -4.40 -39.58 0.61
C ASP A 16 -4.43 -38.24 1.35
N SER A 17 -3.52 -37.33 1.00
CA SER A 17 -3.67 -35.93 1.32
C SER A 17 -4.86 -35.45 0.49
N ALA A 18 -6.05 -35.45 1.06
CA ALA A 18 -7.22 -34.81 0.47
C ALA A 18 -6.87 -33.35 0.19
N ARG A 19 -6.46 -33.05 -1.04
CA ARG A 19 -6.34 -31.68 -1.53
C ARG A 19 -7.76 -31.18 -1.71
N ALA A 20 -8.25 -30.42 -0.73
CA ALA A 20 -9.44 -29.62 -0.93
C ALA A 20 -9.22 -28.76 -2.20
N SER A 21 -10.17 -28.81 -3.13
CA SER A 21 -10.11 -28.02 -4.34
C SER A 21 -10.19 -26.55 -3.96
N GLU A 22 -9.17 -25.77 -4.33
CA GLU A 22 -9.13 -24.33 -4.06
C GLU A 22 -10.25 -23.62 -4.83
N VAL A 23 -11.07 -22.84 -4.12
CA VAL A 23 -12.17 -22.10 -4.74
C VAL A 23 -11.63 -20.82 -5.35
N PHE A 24 -11.92 -20.59 -6.64
CA PHE A 24 -11.61 -19.32 -7.27
C PHE A 24 -12.59 -18.24 -6.81
N LEU A 25 -12.11 -17.32 -5.97
CA LEU A 25 -12.91 -16.24 -5.40
C LEU A 25 -13.11 -15.11 -6.42
N ILE A 26 -14.37 -14.84 -6.77
CA ILE A 26 -14.74 -13.74 -7.66
C ILE A 26 -15.22 -12.57 -6.81
N PRO A 27 -14.53 -11.41 -6.79
CA PRO A 27 -14.94 -10.26 -6.01
C PRO A 27 -16.23 -9.64 -6.55
N VAL A 28 -17.16 -9.30 -5.66
CA VAL A 28 -18.39 -8.57 -5.95
C VAL A 28 -18.32 -7.16 -5.37
N ASN A 29 -17.84 -7.02 -4.14
CA ASN A 29 -17.60 -5.76 -3.48
C ASN A 29 -16.30 -5.87 -2.66
N ASN A 30 -15.22 -5.28 -3.15
CA ASN A 30 -13.91 -5.35 -2.51
C ASN A 30 -13.27 -3.96 -2.45
N PRO A 31 -13.80 -3.03 -1.62
CA PRO A 31 -13.22 -1.70 -1.49
C PRO A 31 -11.75 -1.78 -1.05
N GLN A 32 -10.93 -0.92 -1.64
CA GLN A 32 -9.53 -0.80 -1.22
C GLN A 32 -9.44 -0.20 0.19
N PRO A 33 -8.46 -0.62 1.01
CA PRO A 33 -8.19 0.05 2.27
C PRO A 33 -7.89 1.53 2.07
N VAL A 34 -8.55 2.39 2.85
CA VAL A 34 -8.33 3.84 2.80
C VAL A 34 -7.00 4.15 3.48
N TYR A 35 -6.08 4.77 2.74
CA TYR A 35 -4.80 5.18 3.30
C TYR A 35 -5.02 6.23 4.41
N PRO A 36 -4.55 6.00 5.66
CA PRO A 36 -4.68 6.98 6.72
C PRO A 36 -3.98 8.28 6.35
N ARG A 37 -4.71 9.38 6.29
CA ARG A 37 -4.24 10.69 5.80
C ARG A 37 -2.96 11.17 6.49
N MET A 38 -2.86 10.95 7.80
CA MET A 38 -1.67 11.35 8.56
C MET A 38 -0.42 10.58 8.14
N LEU A 39 -0.55 9.28 7.87
CA LEU A 39 0.56 8.45 7.40
C LEU A 39 0.95 8.83 5.97
N GLN A 40 -0.03 9.08 5.10
CA GLN A 40 0.21 9.55 3.74
C GLN A 40 0.96 10.89 3.72
N ARG A 41 0.55 11.85 4.56
CA ARG A 41 1.25 13.14 4.74
C ARG A 41 2.65 12.97 5.29
N ALA A 42 2.84 12.05 6.23
CA ALA A 42 4.17 11.78 6.81
C ALA A 42 5.09 10.99 5.87
N GLY A 43 4.55 10.41 4.79
CA GLY A 43 5.33 9.57 3.87
C GLY A 43 5.59 8.16 4.42
N ILE A 44 4.80 7.71 5.40
CA ILE A 44 4.92 6.39 6.03
C ILE A 44 4.23 5.37 5.13
N THR A 45 4.99 4.59 4.42
CA THR A 45 4.55 3.44 3.60
C THR A 45 4.65 2.15 4.40
N GLY A 46 4.01 1.08 3.92
CA GLY A 46 4.11 -0.19 4.63
C GLY A 46 3.30 -1.31 4.02
N GLU A 47 3.31 -2.43 4.71
CA GLU A 47 2.60 -3.63 4.34
C GLU A 47 1.82 -4.18 5.54
N VAL A 48 0.66 -4.74 5.26
CA VAL A 48 -0.17 -5.47 6.21
C VAL A 48 -0.44 -6.85 5.65
N LYS A 49 -0.05 -7.89 6.37
CA LYS A 49 -0.39 -9.27 6.06
C LYS A 49 -1.62 -9.66 6.87
N VAL A 50 -2.71 -9.96 6.19
CA VAL A 50 -4.00 -10.27 6.79
C VAL A 50 -4.44 -11.67 6.39
N SER A 51 -5.09 -12.39 7.31
CA SER A 51 -5.87 -13.58 6.98
C SER A 51 -7.34 -13.36 7.30
N PHE A 52 -8.20 -14.00 6.51
CA PHE A 52 -9.66 -14.00 6.73
C PHE A 52 -10.27 -15.27 6.14
N ILE A 53 -11.49 -15.58 6.57
CA ILE A 53 -12.26 -16.70 6.04
C ILE A 53 -13.27 -16.17 5.02
N ALA A 54 -13.21 -16.69 3.79
CA ALA A 54 -14.26 -16.51 2.80
C ALA A 54 -15.24 -17.71 2.91
N ARG A 55 -16.53 -17.43 2.98
CA ARG A 55 -17.59 -18.45 3.13
C ARG A 55 -18.32 -18.69 1.82
N ALA A 56 -18.93 -19.85 1.67
CA ALA A 56 -19.66 -20.25 0.47
C ALA A 56 -20.80 -19.30 0.09
N ASP A 57 -21.37 -18.56 1.06
CA ASP A 57 -22.36 -17.51 0.83
C ASP A 57 -21.74 -16.19 0.29
N GLY A 58 -20.43 -16.13 0.14
CA GLY A 58 -19.66 -14.97 -0.31
C GLY A 58 -19.32 -13.98 0.80
N SER A 59 -19.69 -14.23 2.05
CA SER A 59 -19.34 -13.38 3.19
C SER A 59 -17.89 -13.58 3.62
N VAL A 60 -17.36 -12.60 4.38
CA VAL A 60 -16.04 -12.64 4.99
C VAL A 60 -16.18 -12.62 6.50
N SER A 61 -15.37 -13.43 7.17
CA SER A 61 -15.31 -13.53 8.63
C SER A 61 -13.88 -13.76 9.11
N ASP A 62 -13.68 -13.76 10.44
CA ASP A 62 -12.43 -14.14 11.12
C ASP A 62 -11.18 -13.36 10.62
N ILE A 63 -11.34 -12.05 10.47
CA ILE A 63 -10.28 -11.16 9.96
C ILE A 63 -9.19 -11.03 11.03
N ARG A 64 -7.97 -11.50 10.72
CA ARG A 64 -6.82 -11.48 11.60
C ARG A 64 -5.65 -10.79 10.93
N ILE A 65 -5.11 -9.75 11.58
CA ILE A 65 -3.85 -9.15 11.15
C ILE A 65 -2.71 -10.04 11.64
N ARG A 66 -1.94 -10.58 10.70
CA ARG A 66 -0.77 -11.42 10.97
C ARG A 66 0.46 -10.58 11.25
N GLU A 67 0.68 -9.58 10.41
CA GLU A 67 1.82 -8.66 10.47
C GLU A 67 1.36 -7.28 9.99
N SER A 68 1.93 -6.22 10.54
CA SER A 68 1.70 -4.85 10.07
C SER A 68 2.88 -3.95 10.41
N THR A 69 3.25 -3.08 9.48
CA THR A 69 4.27 -2.05 9.70
C THR A 69 3.77 -0.88 10.54
N HIS A 70 2.45 -0.65 10.61
CA HIS A 70 1.86 0.42 11.40
C HIS A 70 0.43 0.05 11.84
N PRO A 71 0.02 0.34 13.09
CA PRO A 71 -1.31 -0.02 13.59
C PRO A 71 -2.47 0.61 12.80
N ASP A 72 -2.32 1.86 12.35
CA ASP A 72 -3.35 2.53 11.55
C ASP A 72 -3.54 1.89 10.17
N LEU A 73 -2.48 1.33 9.57
CA LEU A 73 -2.58 0.54 8.33
C LEU A 73 -3.35 -0.75 8.57
N ALA A 74 -3.07 -1.43 9.70
CA ALA A 74 -3.80 -2.63 10.10
C ALA A 74 -5.29 -2.36 10.26
N GLU A 75 -5.66 -1.25 10.90
CA GLU A 75 -7.06 -0.87 11.07
C GLU A 75 -7.74 -0.53 9.74
N ALA A 76 -7.06 0.21 8.86
CA ALA A 76 -7.58 0.50 7.52
C ALA A 76 -7.87 -0.78 6.72
N VAL A 77 -6.99 -1.79 6.80
CA VAL A 77 -7.20 -3.10 6.18
C VAL A 77 -8.38 -3.84 6.80
N ARG A 78 -8.49 -3.88 8.13
CA ARG A 78 -9.60 -4.54 8.82
C ARG A 78 -10.95 -3.96 8.42
N VAL A 79 -11.06 -2.63 8.39
CA VAL A 79 -12.28 -1.91 8.00
C VAL A 79 -12.66 -2.20 6.54
N ALA A 80 -11.68 -2.26 5.63
CA ALA A 80 -11.94 -2.56 4.23
C ALA A 80 -12.40 -4.01 4.02
N ILE A 81 -11.69 -4.98 4.58
CA ILE A 81 -12.00 -6.41 4.40
C ILE A 81 -13.34 -6.80 5.03
N ALA A 82 -13.76 -6.15 6.12
CA ALA A 82 -15.07 -6.36 6.70
C ALA A 82 -16.24 -6.07 5.73
N GLN A 83 -16.00 -5.24 4.72
CA GLN A 83 -16.96 -4.88 3.67
C GLN A 83 -16.87 -5.79 2.43
N TRP A 84 -15.85 -6.65 2.36
CA TRP A 84 -15.65 -7.48 1.19
C TRP A 84 -16.76 -8.50 1.02
N ARG A 85 -17.13 -8.74 -0.24
CA ARG A 85 -18.09 -9.77 -0.65
C ARG A 85 -17.60 -10.43 -1.91
N PHE A 86 -17.73 -11.75 -1.94
CA PHE A 86 -17.41 -12.59 -3.08
C PHE A 86 -18.69 -13.17 -3.68
N LYS A 87 -18.61 -13.66 -4.92
CA LYS A 87 -19.70 -14.40 -5.51
C LYS A 87 -19.89 -15.71 -4.75
N PRO A 88 -21.12 -16.04 -4.30
CA PRO A 88 -21.40 -17.33 -3.66
C PRO A 88 -21.02 -18.51 -4.55
N TRP A 89 -20.63 -19.61 -3.92
CA TRP A 89 -20.35 -20.87 -4.62
C TRP A 89 -21.08 -22.04 -3.99
N SER A 90 -21.37 -23.10 -4.81
CA SER A 90 -21.97 -24.32 -4.32
C SER A 90 -20.92 -25.20 -3.65
N VAL A 91 -21.27 -25.72 -2.46
CA VAL A 91 -20.46 -26.69 -1.72
C VAL A 91 -20.77 -28.08 -2.30
N GLU A 92 -20.19 -28.38 -3.47
CA GLU A 92 -20.36 -29.64 -4.18
C GLU A 92 -19.00 -30.26 -4.50
N GLY A 93 -18.90 -31.58 -4.38
CA GLY A 93 -17.64 -32.30 -4.58
C GLY A 93 -16.60 -31.91 -3.54
N ASP A 94 -15.40 -31.52 -3.99
CA ASP A 94 -14.26 -31.18 -3.12
C ASP A 94 -14.21 -29.69 -2.70
N LYS A 95 -15.23 -28.89 -3.03
CA LYS A 95 -15.25 -27.45 -2.69
C LYS A 95 -15.62 -27.26 -1.22
N PRO A 96 -14.77 -26.57 -0.45
CA PRO A 96 -15.01 -26.34 0.97
C PRO A 96 -16.12 -25.31 1.20
N GLU A 97 -16.80 -25.38 2.35
CA GLU A 97 -17.75 -24.36 2.81
C GLU A 97 -17.06 -23.05 3.21
N GLU A 98 -15.83 -23.15 3.70
CA GLU A 98 -15.00 -22.03 4.15
C GLU A 98 -13.59 -22.18 3.57
N GLN A 99 -13.02 -21.06 3.15
CA GLN A 99 -11.63 -21.02 2.66
C GLN A 99 -10.85 -19.92 3.38
N GLU A 100 -9.74 -20.27 4.03
CA GLU A 100 -8.81 -19.28 4.57
C GLU A 100 -7.99 -18.64 3.46
N ILE A 101 -7.96 -17.31 3.48
CA ILE A 101 -7.18 -16.48 2.55
C ILE A 101 -6.14 -15.73 3.36
N VAL A 102 -4.90 -15.72 2.85
CA VAL A 102 -3.82 -14.87 3.37
C VAL A 102 -3.40 -13.95 2.25
N ALA A 103 -3.49 -12.63 2.49
CA ALA A 103 -3.18 -11.63 1.48
C ALA A 103 -2.28 -10.52 2.03
N PRO A 104 -1.26 -10.08 1.25
CA PRO A 104 -0.52 -8.87 1.54
C PRO A 104 -1.29 -7.65 1.02
N MET A 105 -1.39 -6.60 1.85
CA MET A 105 -1.93 -5.30 1.50
C MET A 105 -0.82 -4.26 1.57
N VAL A 106 -0.44 -3.69 0.43
CA VAL A 106 0.70 -2.78 0.34
C VAL A 106 0.23 -1.35 0.22
N PHE A 107 0.66 -0.50 1.15
CA PHE A 107 0.44 0.94 1.15
C PHE A 107 1.65 1.65 0.57
N ARG A 108 1.48 2.20 -0.63
CA ARG A 108 2.49 3.01 -1.31
C ARG A 108 1.96 4.42 -1.49
N LEU A 109 2.86 5.38 -1.59
CA LEU A 109 2.47 6.70 -2.09
C LEU A 109 2.20 6.57 -3.57
N GLU A 110 1.19 7.30 -4.04
CA GLU A 110 0.56 7.16 -5.37
C GLU A 110 1.53 6.90 -6.52
N ASP A 111 1.03 6.21 -7.54
CA ASP A 111 1.75 5.97 -8.78
C ASP A 111 2.19 7.32 -9.38
N GLN A 112 3.49 7.48 -9.50
CA GLN A 112 4.06 8.72 -9.99
C GLN A 112 3.98 8.74 -11.50
N PRO A 113 3.70 9.91 -12.11
CA PRO A 113 3.90 10.06 -13.52
C PRO A 113 5.34 9.68 -13.92
N LEU A 114 5.47 9.02 -15.06
CA LEU A 114 6.81 8.78 -15.62
C LEU A 114 7.59 10.10 -15.67
N HIS A 115 8.87 10.05 -15.30
CA HIS A 115 9.75 11.21 -15.28
C HIS A 115 9.33 12.33 -14.29
N ILE A 116 8.75 11.97 -13.15
CA ILE A 116 8.33 12.94 -12.11
C ILE A 116 9.47 13.87 -11.67
N ASN A 117 10.70 13.39 -11.60
CA ASN A 117 11.88 14.23 -11.28
C ASN A 117 12.07 15.36 -12.29
N GLN A 118 11.94 15.09 -13.59
CA GLN A 118 12.05 16.11 -14.63
C GLN A 118 10.91 17.13 -14.52
N TRP A 119 9.69 16.64 -14.28
CA TRP A 119 8.54 17.51 -14.06
C TRP A 119 8.76 18.42 -12.83
N LEU A 120 9.21 17.89 -11.70
CA LEU A 120 9.49 18.67 -10.48
C LEU A 120 10.57 19.75 -10.73
N LYS A 121 11.58 19.48 -11.55
CA LYS A 121 12.62 20.47 -11.95
C LYS A 121 12.07 21.63 -12.79
N THR A 122 11.00 21.38 -13.54
CA THR A 122 10.49 22.35 -14.55
C THR A 122 9.22 23.05 -14.10
N VAL A 123 8.45 22.45 -13.17
CA VAL A 123 7.18 23.00 -12.71
C VAL A 123 7.34 24.41 -12.13
N LYS A 124 6.45 25.31 -12.57
CA LYS A 124 6.44 26.70 -12.11
C LYS A 124 5.40 26.90 -11.01
N CYS A 125 5.58 27.92 -10.21
CA CYS A 125 4.69 28.31 -9.13
C CYS A 125 3.23 28.54 -9.59
N ARG A 126 3.00 28.93 -10.84
CA ARG A 126 1.63 29.00 -11.38
C ARG A 126 0.88 27.67 -11.31
N ALA A 127 1.58 26.52 -11.54
CA ALA A 127 0.97 25.21 -11.44
C ALA A 127 0.70 24.81 -9.97
N VAL A 128 1.58 25.23 -9.05
CA VAL A 128 1.30 25.11 -7.60
C VAL A 128 0.04 25.87 -7.23
N ASN A 129 -0.08 27.13 -7.65
CA ASN A 129 -1.25 27.96 -7.37
C ASN A 129 -2.54 27.38 -7.95
N GLN A 130 -2.49 26.80 -9.16
CA GLN A 130 -3.63 26.09 -9.76
C GLN A 130 -4.02 24.84 -8.98
N SER A 131 -3.03 24.03 -8.56
CA SER A 131 -3.25 22.83 -7.76
C SER A 131 -3.85 23.14 -6.39
N ILE A 132 -3.47 24.26 -5.79
CA ILE A 132 -4.02 24.73 -4.50
C ILE A 132 -5.45 25.27 -4.67
N GLY A 133 -5.72 26.05 -5.70
CA GLY A 133 -7.04 26.63 -5.95
C GLY A 133 -7.63 27.28 -4.70
N ASN A 134 -8.82 26.81 -4.31
CA ASN A 134 -9.57 27.27 -3.13
C ASN A 134 -9.37 26.39 -1.89
N MET A 135 -8.33 25.54 -1.87
CA MET A 135 -8.04 24.71 -0.70
C MET A 135 -7.74 25.57 0.54
N ARG A 136 -8.16 25.09 1.71
CA ARG A 136 -7.79 25.71 2.99
C ARG A 136 -6.29 25.52 3.24
N GLU A 137 -5.67 26.42 3.98
CA GLU A 137 -4.22 26.40 4.25
C GLU A 137 -3.76 25.06 4.83
N PHE A 138 -4.55 24.50 5.74
CA PHE A 138 -4.28 23.19 6.33
C PHE A 138 -4.22 22.04 5.30
N ASP A 139 -4.94 22.17 4.18
CA ASP A 139 -5.03 21.14 3.15
C ASP A 139 -4.01 21.34 2.01
N TRP A 140 -3.28 22.44 1.97
CA TRP A 140 -2.28 22.71 0.92
C TRP A 140 -1.24 21.61 0.79
N VAL A 141 -0.86 20.98 1.90
CA VAL A 141 0.08 19.87 1.94
C VAL A 141 -0.40 18.65 1.11
N ASP A 142 -1.70 18.52 0.87
CA ASP A 142 -2.27 17.41 0.10
C ASP A 142 -2.36 17.71 -1.40
N SER A 143 -2.03 18.94 -1.83
CA SER A 143 -2.05 19.24 -3.26
C SER A 143 -1.07 18.37 -4.05
N ASN A 144 -1.38 18.09 -5.30
CA ASN A 144 -0.66 17.15 -6.17
C ASN A 144 0.86 17.43 -6.21
N VAL A 145 1.27 18.70 -6.20
CA VAL A 145 2.69 19.06 -6.27
C VAL A 145 3.46 18.52 -5.05
N PHE A 146 2.90 18.67 -3.85
CA PHE A 146 3.52 18.15 -2.63
C PHE A 146 3.35 16.63 -2.49
N ALA A 147 2.21 16.09 -2.91
CA ALA A 147 1.99 14.64 -2.96
C ALA A 147 3.02 13.97 -3.87
N TYR A 148 3.24 14.49 -5.07
CA TYR A 148 4.25 13.97 -5.99
C TYR A 148 5.68 14.14 -5.49
N THR A 149 5.98 15.22 -4.76
CA THR A 149 7.31 15.37 -4.15
C THR A 149 7.54 14.31 -3.07
N ARG A 150 6.55 14.03 -2.21
CA ARG A 150 6.62 12.92 -1.24
C ARG A 150 6.76 11.57 -1.92
N ALA A 151 5.98 11.35 -2.97
CA ALA A 151 6.03 10.10 -3.73
C ALA A 151 7.41 9.92 -4.39
N TYR A 152 8.01 10.96 -4.94
CA TYR A 152 9.39 10.93 -5.46
C TYR A 152 10.40 10.53 -4.39
N LEU A 153 10.34 11.14 -3.20
CA LEU A 153 11.23 10.80 -2.08
C LEU A 153 11.02 9.36 -1.57
N SER A 154 9.87 8.77 -1.84
CA SER A 154 9.49 7.44 -1.37
C SER A 154 9.59 6.34 -2.44
N ASN A 155 10.02 6.67 -3.67
CA ASN A 155 10.19 5.68 -4.72
C ASN A 155 11.41 4.77 -4.47
N SER A 156 11.48 3.65 -5.18
CA SER A 156 12.53 2.65 -5.00
C SER A 156 13.94 3.20 -5.27
N LEU A 157 14.10 4.06 -6.28
CA LEU A 157 15.41 4.61 -6.65
C LEU A 157 15.95 5.54 -5.56
N THR A 158 15.11 6.43 -5.04
CA THR A 158 15.50 7.37 -3.96
C THR A 158 15.70 6.63 -2.63
N ARG A 159 14.90 5.58 -2.36
CA ARG A 159 15.04 4.74 -1.15
C ARG A 159 16.37 3.97 -1.08
N HIS A 160 17.02 3.68 -2.20
CA HIS A 160 18.35 3.09 -2.18
C HIS A 160 19.45 4.07 -1.77
N GLN A 161 19.18 5.37 -1.80
CA GLN A 161 20.14 6.43 -1.49
C GLN A 161 19.93 7.04 -0.09
N LEU A 162 18.76 6.83 0.52
CA LEU A 162 18.35 7.42 1.79
C LEU A 162 17.87 6.34 2.76
N SER A 163 18.21 6.48 4.02
CA SER A 163 17.54 5.75 5.10
C SER A 163 16.08 6.20 5.23
N ASP A 164 15.24 5.36 5.82
CA ASP A 164 13.83 5.73 6.09
C ASP A 164 13.75 6.95 7.03
N GLU A 165 14.66 7.08 8.00
CA GLU A 165 14.74 8.22 8.90
C GLU A 165 15.05 9.53 8.15
N GLU A 166 16.07 9.55 7.31
CA GLU A 166 16.44 10.71 6.48
C GLU A 166 15.29 11.12 5.56
N ARG A 167 14.67 10.16 4.91
CA ARG A 167 13.53 10.36 4.02
C ARG A 167 12.35 11.00 4.76
N LEU A 168 11.97 10.45 5.91
CA LEU A 168 10.86 10.96 6.71
C LEU A 168 11.17 12.37 7.28
N ALA A 169 12.41 12.62 7.68
CA ALA A 169 12.86 13.93 8.13
C ALA A 169 12.76 14.99 7.00
N MET A 170 13.17 14.63 5.78
CA MET A 170 13.03 15.53 4.61
C MET A 170 11.57 15.83 4.28
N ILE A 171 10.69 14.81 4.33
CA ILE A 171 9.25 14.98 4.12
C ILE A 171 8.66 15.90 5.19
N ALA A 172 8.99 15.69 6.45
CA ALA A 172 8.54 16.53 7.56
C ALA A 172 9.01 17.99 7.39
N LYS A 173 10.27 18.20 7.02
CA LYS A 173 10.84 19.52 6.73
C LYS A 173 10.12 20.22 5.57
N MET A 174 9.82 19.48 4.49
CA MET A 174 9.04 20.01 3.38
C MET A 174 7.63 20.39 3.82
N ASN A 175 6.92 19.47 4.49
CA ASN A 175 5.54 19.69 4.94
C ASN A 175 5.42 20.96 5.82
N LYS A 176 6.37 21.16 6.74
CA LYS A 176 6.43 22.37 7.59
C LYS A 176 6.59 23.66 6.77
N ARG A 177 7.24 23.59 5.62
CA ARG A 177 7.47 24.74 4.73
C ARG A 177 6.36 25.01 3.73
N VAL A 178 5.38 24.09 3.55
CA VAL A 178 4.30 24.22 2.58
C VAL A 178 3.62 25.60 2.63
N PRO A 179 3.21 26.15 3.77
CA PRO A 179 2.57 27.47 3.81
C PRO A 179 3.48 28.58 3.26
N VAL A 180 4.77 28.55 3.56
CA VAL A 180 5.75 29.54 3.07
C VAL A 180 5.96 29.37 1.56
N ILE A 181 6.10 28.13 1.08
CA ILE A 181 6.27 27.83 -0.35
C ILE A 181 5.07 28.34 -1.14
N VAL A 182 3.85 28.08 -0.68
CA VAL A 182 2.62 28.51 -1.36
C VAL A 182 2.52 30.03 -1.41
N ARG A 183 2.80 30.74 -0.30
CA ARG A 183 2.80 32.22 -0.31
C ARG A 183 3.81 32.78 -1.29
N ASN A 184 5.04 32.28 -1.29
CA ASN A 184 6.05 32.68 -2.27
C ASN A 184 5.66 32.38 -3.73
N CYS A 185 4.95 31.27 -3.95
CA CYS A 185 4.43 30.93 -5.27
C CYS A 185 3.32 31.88 -5.75
N ARG A 186 2.48 32.37 -4.83
CA ARG A 186 1.47 33.40 -5.15
C ARG A 186 2.11 34.73 -5.55
N GLU A 187 3.18 35.13 -4.86
CA GLU A 187 3.91 36.36 -5.15
C GLU A 187 4.72 36.26 -6.45
N SER A 188 5.23 35.08 -6.80
CA SER A 188 6.12 34.88 -7.97
C SER A 188 5.68 33.68 -8.82
N PRO A 189 4.58 33.76 -9.59
CA PRO A 189 4.03 32.64 -10.36
C PRO A 189 4.94 32.03 -11.43
N THR A 190 5.91 32.79 -11.90
CA THR A 190 6.89 32.36 -12.93
C THR A 190 8.09 31.62 -12.34
N ARG A 191 8.32 31.75 -11.04
CA ARG A 191 9.40 31.09 -10.32
C ARG A 191 9.28 29.55 -10.41
N LYS A 192 10.43 28.87 -10.48
CA LYS A 192 10.45 27.40 -10.42
C LYS A 192 10.14 26.93 -9.00
N PHE A 193 9.20 26.01 -8.85
CA PHE A 193 8.83 25.41 -7.57
C PHE A 193 10.02 24.78 -6.84
N VAL A 194 10.88 24.06 -7.57
CA VAL A 194 12.06 23.39 -7.01
C VAL A 194 12.97 24.36 -6.23
N SER A 195 13.06 25.63 -6.63
CA SER A 195 13.90 26.62 -5.93
C SER A 195 13.40 26.97 -4.51
N LEU A 196 12.17 26.63 -4.18
CA LEU A 196 11.55 26.88 -2.87
C LEU A 196 11.61 25.66 -1.93
N LEU A 197 11.92 24.49 -2.48
CA LEU A 197 12.10 23.25 -1.69
C LEU A 197 13.33 23.35 -0.77
N PRO A 198 13.36 22.58 0.34
CA PRO A 198 14.57 22.37 1.13
C PRO A 198 15.76 21.97 0.24
N VAL A 199 16.95 22.40 0.60
CA VAL A 199 18.18 22.17 -0.20
C VAL A 199 18.42 20.68 -0.42
N GLU A 200 18.23 19.89 0.60
CA GLU A 200 18.43 18.44 0.57
C GLU A 200 17.54 17.75 -0.48
N ILE A 201 16.29 18.21 -0.62
CA ILE A 201 15.37 17.67 -1.63
C ILE A 201 15.75 18.13 -3.03
N ARG A 202 16.27 19.35 -3.17
CA ARG A 202 16.72 19.88 -4.48
C ARG A 202 17.90 19.11 -5.04
N GLU A 203 18.81 18.67 -4.17
CA GLU A 203 20.01 17.92 -4.54
C GLU A 203 19.69 16.49 -5.00
N LEU A 204 18.56 15.93 -4.57
CA LEU A 204 18.09 14.62 -5.01
C LEU A 204 17.33 14.65 -6.36
N LEU A 205 16.83 15.78 -6.77
CA LEU A 205 16.10 15.95 -8.03
C LEU A 205 17.07 16.11 -9.21
#